data_f4b09e8e7bcfadebe37d14957ff61050
#
_entry.id   f4b09e8e7bcfadebe37d14957ff61050
#
_cell.length_a   1.000
_cell.length_b   1.000
_cell.length_c   1.000
_cell.angle_alpha   90.00
_cell.angle_beta   90.00
_cell.angle_gamma   90.00
#
_symmetry.space_group_name_H-M   'P 1'
#
loop_
_entity.id
_entity.type
_entity.pdbx_description
1 polymer ?
#
loop_
_entity_poly.entity_id
_entity_poly.type
_entity_poly.pdbx_seq_one_letter_code
_entity_poly.pdbx_strand_id
1 'polypeptide(L)'
;MKPSIHPKIETYLATYVSEKSMDKGLSMYKHHHAKLKAVEKSGNGWATYQVKSDTGYGSYMVEFTNIKGNKAIKAACSCPYDWGGACKHIVAALLELD
;
A
#
# COMPACT_ATOMS: atom_id res chain seq x y z
N MET A 1 19.97 7.00 4.66
CA MET A 1 19.64 5.62 4.94
C MET A 1 18.16 5.49 5.23
N LYS A 2 17.52 4.51 4.66
CA LYS A 2 16.10 4.32 4.86
C LYS A 2 15.83 3.78 6.27
N PRO A 3 14.85 4.32 7.01
CA PRO A 3 14.48 3.75 8.30
C PRO A 3 13.91 2.35 8.16
N SER A 4 13.97 1.59 9.24
CA SER A 4 13.45 0.23 9.23
C SER A 4 11.96 0.22 8.93
N ILE A 5 11.54 -0.70 8.07
CA ILE A 5 10.14 -0.89 7.75
C ILE A 5 9.46 -1.62 8.91
N HIS A 6 8.25 -1.20 9.25
CA HIS A 6 7.48 -1.86 10.30
C HIS A 6 7.31 -3.35 9.97
N PRO A 7 7.48 -4.26 10.94
CA PRO A 7 7.43 -5.71 10.68
C PRO A 7 6.16 -6.19 10.00
N LYS A 8 5.01 -5.63 10.30
CA LYS A 8 3.75 -6.01 9.64
C LYS A 8 3.79 -5.69 8.16
N ILE A 9 4.33 -4.54 7.82
CA ILE A 9 4.45 -4.08 6.43
C ILE A 9 5.46 -4.95 5.70
N GLU A 10 6.60 -5.24 6.33
CA GLU A 10 7.61 -6.10 5.74
C GLU A 10 7.06 -7.48 5.44
N THR A 11 6.31 -8.07 6.38
CA THR A 11 5.69 -9.37 6.20
C THR A 11 4.71 -9.36 5.03
N TYR A 12 3.89 -8.31 4.93
CA TYR A 12 2.94 -8.19 3.82
C TYR A 12 3.67 -8.12 2.48
N LEU A 13 4.70 -7.28 2.40
CA LEU A 13 5.46 -7.12 1.16
C LEU A 13 6.11 -8.44 0.74
N ALA A 14 6.69 -9.17 1.69
CA ALA A 14 7.34 -10.45 1.40
C ALA A 14 6.35 -11.52 0.96
N THR A 15 5.12 -11.47 1.46
CA THR A 15 4.12 -12.53 1.23
C THR A 15 3.33 -12.31 -0.05
N TYR A 16 2.93 -11.06 -0.34
CA TYR A 16 1.92 -10.79 -1.35
C TYR A 16 2.43 -9.99 -2.54
N VAL A 17 3.64 -9.48 -2.52
CA VAL A 17 4.11 -8.55 -3.53
C VAL A 17 5.19 -9.19 -4.41
N SER A 18 4.96 -9.19 -5.72
CA SER A 18 5.97 -9.64 -6.67
C SER A 18 7.08 -8.60 -6.80
N GLU A 19 8.24 -9.04 -7.28
CA GLU A 19 9.38 -8.15 -7.51
C GLU A 19 9.01 -6.99 -8.46
N LYS A 20 8.26 -7.29 -9.50
CA LYS A 20 7.83 -6.30 -10.47
C LYS A 20 6.90 -5.26 -9.85
N SER A 21 5.94 -5.70 -9.05
CA SER A 21 5.04 -4.78 -8.35
C SER A 21 5.80 -3.96 -7.31
N MET A 22 6.78 -4.55 -6.66
CA MET A 22 7.62 -3.84 -5.69
C MET A 22 8.40 -2.72 -6.35
N ASP A 23 9.04 -3.00 -7.49
CA ASP A 23 9.81 -1.99 -8.22
C ASP A 23 8.95 -0.82 -8.66
N LYS A 24 7.78 -1.12 -9.24
CA LYS A 24 6.87 -0.08 -9.70
C LYS A 24 6.26 0.71 -8.55
N GLY A 25 5.87 0.02 -7.49
CA GLY A 25 5.31 0.66 -6.31
C GLY A 25 6.32 1.56 -5.60
N LEU A 26 7.57 1.12 -5.53
CA LEU A 26 8.63 1.92 -4.93
C LEU A 26 8.85 3.22 -5.72
N SER A 27 8.85 3.13 -7.05
CA SER A 27 8.96 4.30 -7.90
C SER A 27 7.81 5.29 -7.67
N MET A 28 6.58 4.77 -7.60
CA MET A 28 5.41 5.59 -7.35
C MET A 28 5.47 6.25 -5.97
N TYR A 29 5.96 5.52 -4.97
CA TYR A 29 6.16 6.06 -3.64
C TYR A 29 7.17 7.22 -3.66
N LYS A 30 8.29 7.04 -4.34
CA LYS A 30 9.32 8.07 -4.45
C LYS A 30 8.82 9.33 -5.15
N HIS A 31 7.86 9.19 -6.05
CA HIS A 31 7.28 10.32 -6.77
C HIS A 31 6.00 10.85 -6.08
N HIS A 32 5.72 10.40 -4.87
CA HIS A 32 4.61 10.89 -4.04
C HIS A 32 3.23 10.68 -4.69
N HIS A 33 3.04 9.55 -5.35
CA HIS A 33 1.75 9.22 -5.98
C HIS A 33 0.69 8.84 -4.96
N ALA A 34 1.07 8.36 -3.78
CA ALA A 34 0.12 7.96 -2.74
C ALA A 34 -0.16 9.11 -1.79
N LYS A 35 -1.43 9.34 -1.49
CA LYS A 35 -1.86 10.43 -0.60
C LYS A 35 -2.85 9.89 0.41
N LEU A 36 -2.59 10.13 1.69
CA LEU A 36 -3.48 9.71 2.76
C LEU A 36 -4.78 10.50 2.69
N LYS A 37 -5.92 9.81 2.69
CA LYS A 37 -7.23 10.43 2.68
C LYS A 37 -7.93 10.31 4.02
N ALA A 38 -7.81 9.18 4.69
CA ALA A 38 -8.44 8.96 5.99
C ALA A 38 -7.68 7.88 6.74
N VAL A 39 -7.67 7.99 8.06
CA VAL A 39 -7.04 6.99 8.92
C VAL A 39 -7.78 6.93 10.25
N GLU A 40 -7.95 5.73 10.78
CA GLU A 40 -8.49 5.50 12.10
C GLU A 40 -7.54 4.59 12.86
N LYS A 41 -7.10 5.03 14.02
CA LYS A 41 -6.10 4.31 14.81
C LYS A 41 -6.68 3.52 15.96
N SER A 42 -7.98 3.61 16.20
CA SER A 42 -8.62 2.82 17.26
C SER A 42 -8.88 1.40 16.79
N GLY A 43 -8.94 0.46 17.73
CA GLY A 43 -9.14 -0.95 17.42
C GLY A 43 -8.01 -1.49 16.54
N ASN A 44 -8.35 -2.26 15.52
CA ASN A 44 -7.37 -2.81 14.60
C ASN A 44 -6.84 -1.78 13.61
N GLY A 45 -7.50 -0.64 13.51
CA GLY A 45 -7.06 0.45 12.65
C GLY A 45 -7.30 0.22 11.17
N TRP A 46 -7.55 1.30 10.46
CA TRP A 46 -7.65 1.26 8.99
C TRP A 46 -7.13 2.57 8.41
N ALA A 47 -6.78 2.54 7.13
CA ALA A 47 -6.35 3.74 6.43
C ALA A 47 -6.77 3.65 4.97
N THR A 48 -7.10 4.80 4.38
CA THR A 48 -7.47 4.89 2.97
C THR A 48 -6.54 5.87 2.28
N TYR A 49 -5.99 5.46 1.15
CA TYR A 49 -5.10 6.27 0.33
C TYR A 49 -5.67 6.46 -1.06
N GLN A 50 -5.40 7.62 -1.64
CA GLN A 50 -5.62 7.85 -3.06
C GLN A 50 -4.26 7.76 -3.75
N VAL A 51 -4.14 6.88 -4.73
CA VAL A 51 -2.88 6.65 -5.43
C VAL A 51 -3.07 7.05 -6.88
N LYS A 52 -2.28 8.03 -7.32
CA LYS A 52 -2.30 8.50 -8.69
C LYS A 52 -1.76 7.42 -9.62
N SER A 53 -2.42 7.23 -10.76
CA SER A 53 -1.97 6.29 -11.76
C SER A 53 -0.56 6.68 -12.26
N ASP A 54 0.24 5.68 -12.61
CA ASP A 54 1.57 5.91 -13.15
C ASP A 54 1.54 6.52 -14.56
N THR A 55 0.39 6.44 -15.23
CA THR A 55 0.20 7.11 -16.52
C THR A 55 -0.22 8.58 -16.36
N GLY A 56 -0.56 8.99 -15.15
CA GLY A 56 -1.03 10.34 -14.88
C GLY A 56 -2.52 10.54 -15.12
N TYR A 57 -3.24 9.51 -15.57
CA TYR A 57 -4.67 9.59 -15.82
C TYR A 57 -5.44 8.90 -14.71
N GLY A 58 -6.16 9.68 -13.91
CA GLY A 58 -6.99 9.16 -12.85
C GLY A 58 -6.20 8.70 -11.63
N SER A 59 -6.92 8.15 -10.70
CA SER A 59 -6.35 7.64 -9.46
C SER A 59 -7.18 6.47 -8.97
N TYR A 60 -6.59 5.70 -8.05
CA TYR A 60 -7.24 4.53 -7.45
C TYR A 60 -7.28 4.69 -5.95
N MET A 61 -8.26 4.07 -5.33
CA MET A 61 -8.35 4.06 -3.88
C MET A 61 -7.75 2.77 -3.34
N VAL A 62 -6.89 2.91 -2.35
CA VAL A 62 -6.29 1.78 -1.65
C VAL A 62 -6.74 1.84 -0.21
N GLU A 63 -7.28 0.73 0.30
CA GLU A 63 -7.77 0.64 1.66
C GLU A 63 -7.01 -0.44 2.40
N PHE A 64 -6.55 -0.10 3.60
CA PHE A 64 -5.89 -1.04 4.50
C PHE A 64 -6.72 -1.24 5.74
N THR A 65 -6.81 -2.50 6.20
CA THR A 65 -7.42 -2.82 7.48
C THR A 65 -6.43 -3.64 8.29
N ASN A 66 -6.66 -3.72 9.60
CA ASN A 66 -5.76 -4.42 10.53
C ASN A 66 -4.34 -3.85 10.52
N ILE A 67 -4.23 -2.53 10.44
CA ILE A 67 -2.91 -1.88 10.44
C ILE A 67 -2.27 -1.91 11.81
N LYS A 68 -3.05 -2.22 12.84
CA LYS A 68 -2.58 -2.42 14.21
C LYS A 68 -3.01 -3.79 14.71
N GLY A 69 -2.52 -4.19 15.86
CA GLY A 69 -2.89 -5.44 16.49
C GLY A 69 -2.13 -6.62 15.92
N ASN A 70 -2.64 -7.83 16.19
CA ASN A 70 -1.95 -9.07 15.87
C ASN A 70 -2.36 -9.69 14.53
N LYS A 71 -3.40 -9.18 13.90
CA LYS A 71 -3.85 -9.72 12.63
C LYS A 71 -3.03 -9.16 11.48
N ALA A 72 -2.86 -9.95 10.43
CA ALA A 72 -2.16 -9.51 9.23
C ALA A 72 -2.91 -8.36 8.56
N ILE A 73 -2.17 -7.44 7.97
CA ILE A 73 -2.74 -6.33 7.21
C ILE A 73 -3.52 -6.88 6.02
N LYS A 74 -4.73 -6.37 5.80
CA LYS A 74 -5.48 -6.61 4.59
C LYS A 74 -5.48 -5.35 3.74
N ALA A 75 -5.35 -5.52 2.44
CA ALA A 75 -5.32 -4.40 1.51
C ALA A 75 -6.24 -4.65 0.34
N ALA A 76 -6.85 -3.59 -0.16
CA ALA A 76 -7.70 -3.64 -1.35
C ALA A 76 -7.41 -2.42 -2.20
N CYS A 77 -7.49 -2.57 -3.51
CA CYS A 77 -7.29 -1.48 -4.45
C CYS A 77 -8.40 -1.52 -5.50
N SER A 78 -8.86 -0.35 -5.91
CA SER A 78 -9.93 -0.24 -6.91
C SER A 78 -9.45 -0.45 -8.34
N CYS A 79 -8.15 -0.65 -8.56
CA CYS A 79 -7.64 -0.86 -9.91
C CYS A 79 -8.05 -2.25 -10.44
N PRO A 80 -8.02 -2.45 -11.77
CA PRO A 80 -8.43 -3.71 -12.37
C PRO A 80 -7.39 -4.82 -12.31
N TYR A 81 -6.36 -4.68 -11.51
CA TYR A 81 -5.28 -5.66 -11.39
C TYR A 81 -5.78 -6.93 -10.69
N ASP A 82 -5.67 -8.07 -11.35
CA ASP A 82 -6.09 -9.34 -10.76
C ASP A 82 -5.11 -10.48 -11.05
N TRP A 83 -3.84 -10.17 -11.14
CA TRP A 83 -2.78 -11.14 -11.41
C TRP A 83 -2.40 -11.97 -10.18
N GLY A 84 -3.12 -11.78 -9.08
CA GLY A 84 -2.78 -12.38 -7.81
C GLY A 84 -1.80 -11.49 -7.05
N GLY A 85 -1.96 -11.45 -5.73
CA GLY A 85 -1.12 -10.61 -4.88
C GLY A 85 -1.46 -9.12 -4.95
N ALA A 86 -0.61 -8.31 -4.37
CA ALA A 86 -0.81 -6.88 -4.26
C ALA A 86 -0.34 -6.15 -5.52
N CYS A 87 -1.08 -5.16 -5.94
CA CYS A 87 -0.69 -4.33 -7.08
C CYS A 87 0.30 -3.24 -6.67
N LYS A 88 0.88 -2.58 -7.66
CA LYS A 88 1.84 -1.49 -7.41
C LYS A 88 1.25 -0.33 -6.60
N HIS A 89 -0.05 -0.08 -6.73
CA HIS A 89 -0.72 0.99 -5.97
C HIS A 89 -0.74 0.67 -4.48
N ILE A 90 -0.99 -0.59 -4.14
CA ILE A 90 -0.96 -1.05 -2.76
C ILE A 90 0.45 -0.89 -2.19
N VAL A 91 1.47 -1.24 -2.97
CA VAL A 91 2.86 -1.10 -2.53
C VAL A 91 3.19 0.36 -2.23
N ALA A 92 2.84 1.27 -3.14
CA ALA A 92 3.12 2.69 -2.95
C ALA A 92 2.44 3.24 -1.69
N ALA A 93 1.16 2.89 -1.50
CA ALA A 93 0.41 3.35 -0.33
C ALA A 93 0.96 2.73 0.96
N LEU A 94 1.35 1.46 0.91
CA LEU A 94 1.87 0.77 2.08
C LEU A 94 3.20 1.37 2.53
N LEU A 95 4.06 1.74 1.59
CA LEU A 95 5.31 2.41 1.91
C LEU A 95 5.06 3.79 2.52
N GLU A 96 4.01 4.46 2.09
CA GLU A 96 3.62 5.75 2.66
C GLU A 96 3.08 5.58 4.08
N LEU A 97 2.38 4.48 4.34
CA LEU A 97 1.84 4.15 5.66
C LEU A 97 2.94 3.88 6.68
N ASP A 98 4.05 3.35 6.22
CA ASP A 98 5.20 2.96 7.08
C ASP A 98 5.78 4.11 7.92
#